data_cbcdc1b720fc7ca200627db6176596da
#
_entry.id   cbcdc1b720fc7ca200627db6176596da
#
_cell.length_a   1.000
_cell.length_b   1.000
_cell.length_c   1.000
_cell.angle_alpha   90.00
_cell.angle_beta   90.00
_cell.angle_gamma   90.00
#
_symmetry.space_group_name_H-M   'P 1'
#
loop_
_entity.id
_entity.type
_entity.pdbx_description
1 polymer ?
#
loop_
_entity_poly.entity_id
_entity_poly.type
_entity_poly.pdbx_seq_one_letter_code
_entity_poly.pdbx_strand_id
1 'polypeptide(L)'
;MVKPRASRTREQVTANSDAGGYWTGTHTLHRLRFHLVWTPKYRRRVLEGAVAARLTALLHEACEIKDWQIHELSVQPDHVHLLLQVSPTDSIFSVMQVLKGGTSGRLRTEFPHLEEFLWGKHFWGEGYFAETVGQKEEAVLRAYIRNQGKKSEGSGVPDSAKPKKVRP
;
A
#
# COMPACT_ATOMS: atom_id res chain seq x y z
N MET A 1 18.00 1.75 28.90
CA MET A 1 18.86 1.32 27.78
C MET A 1 18.05 0.36 26.90
N VAL A 2 17.44 0.84 25.83
CA VAL A 2 16.60 0.01 24.94
C VAL A 2 17.55 -0.70 23.99
N LYS A 3 17.60 -2.05 24.06
CA LYS A 3 18.37 -2.86 23.10
C LYS A 3 17.78 -2.70 21.69
N PRO A 4 18.58 -2.48 20.65
CA PRO A 4 18.09 -2.46 19.29
C PRO A 4 17.48 -3.82 18.97
N ARG A 5 16.25 -3.80 18.43
CA ARG A 5 15.52 -4.97 17.96
C ARG A 5 16.33 -5.60 16.82
N ALA A 6 16.77 -6.84 16.98
CA ALA A 6 17.47 -7.55 15.92
C ALA A 6 16.58 -7.57 14.67
N SER A 7 17.10 -7.03 13.57
CA SER A 7 16.48 -7.14 12.24
C SER A 7 16.36 -8.63 11.89
N ARG A 8 15.15 -9.10 11.60
CA ARG A 8 14.96 -10.45 11.07
C ARG A 8 15.63 -10.51 9.70
N THR A 9 16.54 -11.45 9.53
CA THR A 9 17.15 -11.70 8.23
C THR A 9 16.10 -12.20 7.23
N ARG A 10 16.30 -11.89 5.97
CA ARG A 10 15.43 -12.25 4.82
C ARG A 10 15.04 -13.76 4.82
N GLU A 11 15.92 -14.63 5.33
CA GLU A 11 15.69 -16.07 5.47
C GLU A 11 14.64 -16.43 6.55
N GLN A 12 14.52 -15.62 7.62
CA GLN A 12 13.55 -15.88 8.70
C GLN A 12 12.11 -15.45 8.32
N VAL A 13 11.98 -14.50 7.39
CA VAL A 13 10.66 -14.08 6.86
C VAL A 13 10.15 -15.08 5.82
N THR A 14 11.02 -15.66 5.00
CA THR A 14 10.64 -16.65 3.98
C THR A 14 10.35 -18.03 4.55
N ALA A 15 11.03 -18.46 5.61
CA ALA A 15 10.81 -19.77 6.25
C ALA A 15 9.46 -19.90 6.96
N ASN A 16 8.76 -18.79 7.25
CA ASN A 16 7.45 -18.81 7.91
C ASN A 16 6.25 -18.63 6.93
N SER A 17 6.48 -18.49 5.63
CA SER A 17 5.41 -18.25 4.65
C SER A 17 4.70 -19.53 4.18
N ASP A 18 5.22 -20.71 4.50
CA ASP A 18 4.72 -21.97 3.92
C ASP A 18 3.44 -22.50 4.57
N ALA A 19 3.03 -22.00 5.73
CA ALA A 19 1.79 -22.36 6.41
C ALA A 19 0.69 -21.32 6.21
N GLY A 20 0.23 -21.09 4.95
CA GLY A 20 -0.90 -20.19 4.68
C GLY A 20 -0.58 -18.69 4.81
N GLY A 21 0.70 -18.29 4.79
CA GLY A 21 1.14 -16.90 4.88
C GLY A 21 1.04 -16.29 6.28
N TYR A 22 1.03 -17.11 7.31
CA TYR A 22 1.11 -16.66 8.71
C TYR A 22 2.53 -16.28 9.09
N TRP A 23 2.65 -15.25 9.92
CA TRP A 23 3.89 -14.87 10.56
C TRP A 23 3.92 -15.33 12.01
N THR A 24 5.07 -15.83 12.46
CA THR A 24 5.29 -16.27 13.84
C THR A 24 6.09 -15.22 14.60
N GLY A 25 5.54 -14.74 15.71
CA GLY A 25 6.27 -13.98 16.72
C GLY A 25 6.68 -14.87 17.88
N THR A 26 7.28 -14.31 18.93
CA THR A 26 7.76 -15.07 20.11
C THR A 26 6.65 -15.91 20.77
N HIS A 27 5.43 -15.38 20.81
CA HIS A 27 4.26 -16.03 21.40
C HIS A 27 2.99 -15.83 20.56
N THR A 28 3.14 -15.50 19.28
CA THR A 28 2.01 -15.16 18.41
C THR A 28 2.13 -15.81 17.04
N LEU A 29 1.01 -16.26 16.52
CA LEU A 29 0.82 -16.62 15.12
C LEU A 29 -0.21 -15.65 14.54
N HIS A 30 0.14 -14.90 13.51
CA HIS A 30 -0.74 -13.87 12.96
C HIS A 30 -0.61 -13.74 11.46
N ARG A 31 -1.69 -13.26 10.85
CA ARG A 31 -1.79 -12.95 9.42
C ARG A 31 -2.66 -11.70 9.27
N LEU A 32 -2.03 -10.55 9.40
CA LEU A 32 -2.70 -9.26 9.37
C LEU A 32 -2.50 -8.63 8.01
N ARG A 33 -3.47 -8.80 7.12
CA ARG A 33 -3.46 -8.28 5.77
C ARG A 33 -4.52 -7.21 5.59
N PHE A 34 -4.11 -6.14 4.92
CA PHE A 34 -4.95 -4.98 4.66
C PHE A 34 -4.91 -4.62 3.20
N HIS A 35 -6.07 -4.37 2.65
CA HIS A 35 -6.21 -3.68 1.38
C HIS A 35 -6.29 -2.19 1.64
N LEU A 36 -5.34 -1.44 1.12
CA LEU A 36 -5.18 -0.01 1.28
C LEU A 36 -5.36 0.68 -0.06
N VAL A 37 -6.14 1.77 -0.09
CA VAL A 37 -6.31 2.59 -1.29
C VAL A 37 -6.20 4.06 -0.90
N TRP A 38 -5.40 4.82 -1.65
CA TRP A 38 -5.30 6.26 -1.48
C TRP A 38 -5.04 6.96 -2.81
N THR A 39 -5.26 8.26 -2.83
CA THR A 39 -5.23 9.07 -4.05
C THR A 39 -4.29 10.26 -3.90
N PRO A 40 -3.73 10.78 -5.00
CA PRO A 40 -3.15 12.11 -5.03
C PRO A 40 -4.18 13.17 -4.65
N LYS A 41 -3.72 14.33 -4.21
CA LYS A 41 -4.57 15.49 -3.92
C LYS A 41 -5.46 15.80 -5.13
N TYR A 42 -6.73 16.05 -4.87
CA TYR A 42 -7.77 16.27 -5.90
C TYR A 42 -7.94 15.11 -6.88
N ARG A 43 -7.43 13.92 -6.55
CA ARG A 43 -7.45 12.75 -7.43
C ARG A 43 -6.84 13.03 -8.81
N ARG A 44 -5.80 13.85 -8.84
CA ARG A 44 -5.11 14.21 -10.08
C ARG A 44 -4.38 12.99 -10.66
N ARG A 45 -4.40 12.88 -11.98
CA ARG A 45 -3.73 11.82 -12.74
C ARG A 45 -2.24 12.15 -12.90
N VAL A 46 -1.49 12.05 -11.81
CA VAL A 46 -0.05 12.38 -11.77
C VAL A 46 0.85 11.16 -11.58
N LEU A 47 0.26 9.99 -11.30
CA LEU A 47 1.00 8.76 -11.04
C LEU A 47 1.22 8.00 -12.36
N GLU A 48 1.94 8.60 -13.30
CA GLU A 48 2.23 8.02 -14.61
C GLU A 48 3.74 8.04 -14.90
N GLY A 49 4.21 7.18 -15.79
CA GLY A 49 5.59 7.15 -16.26
C GLY A 49 6.62 7.07 -15.13
N ALA A 50 7.56 8.00 -15.12
CA ALA A 50 8.65 8.05 -14.14
C ALA A 50 8.15 8.24 -12.69
N VAL A 51 7.07 8.99 -12.49
CA VAL A 51 6.46 9.22 -11.18
C VAL A 51 5.92 7.90 -10.61
N ALA A 52 5.19 7.13 -11.41
CA ALA A 52 4.65 5.83 -11.01
C ALA A 52 5.77 4.83 -10.69
N ALA A 53 6.80 4.76 -11.52
CA ALA A 53 7.96 3.90 -11.31
C ALA A 53 8.69 4.26 -10.01
N ARG A 54 8.91 5.55 -9.77
CA ARG A 54 9.57 6.02 -8.56
C ARG A 54 8.75 5.77 -7.31
N LEU A 55 7.44 6.03 -7.36
CA LEU A 55 6.53 5.72 -6.26
C LEU A 55 6.57 4.23 -5.90
N THR A 56 6.50 3.36 -6.90
CA THR A 56 6.60 1.91 -6.71
C THR A 56 7.89 1.54 -5.95
N ALA A 57 9.03 2.08 -6.38
CA ALA A 57 10.31 1.85 -5.71
C ALA A 57 10.32 2.34 -4.26
N LEU A 58 9.78 3.55 -4.00
CA LEU A 58 9.70 4.11 -2.65
C LEU A 58 8.79 3.30 -1.71
N LEU A 59 7.69 2.77 -2.23
CA LEU A 59 6.79 1.91 -1.44
C LEU A 59 7.46 0.59 -1.07
N HIS A 60 8.19 -0.03 -2.00
CA HIS A 60 8.98 -1.23 -1.70
C HIS A 60 10.07 -0.95 -0.67
N GLU A 61 10.84 0.14 -0.84
CA GLU A 61 11.87 0.58 0.11
C GLU A 61 11.30 0.78 1.53
N ALA A 62 10.17 1.49 1.65
CA ALA A 62 9.52 1.73 2.93
C ALA A 62 9.05 0.44 3.60
N CYS A 63 8.47 -0.48 2.83
CA CYS A 63 8.00 -1.76 3.34
C CYS A 63 9.16 -2.67 3.76
N GLU A 64 10.26 -2.67 3.02
CA GLU A 64 11.47 -3.41 3.37
C GLU A 64 12.09 -2.92 4.68
N ILE A 65 12.20 -1.59 4.88
CA ILE A 65 12.71 -0.99 6.12
C ILE A 65 11.83 -1.33 7.33
N LYS A 66 10.51 -1.47 7.13
CA LYS A 66 9.54 -1.75 8.18
C LYS A 66 9.24 -3.23 8.40
N ASP A 67 9.89 -4.12 7.66
CA ASP A 67 9.59 -5.56 7.66
C ASP A 67 8.11 -5.87 7.30
N TRP A 68 7.50 -5.05 6.45
CA TRP A 68 6.17 -5.29 5.91
C TRP A 68 6.26 -6.05 4.59
N GLN A 69 5.27 -6.89 4.31
CA GLN A 69 5.25 -7.68 3.07
C GLN A 69 4.18 -7.17 2.11
N ILE A 70 4.61 -6.73 0.94
CA ILE A 70 3.72 -6.42 -0.18
C ILE A 70 3.31 -7.73 -0.84
N HIS A 71 2.00 -8.00 -0.88
CA HIS A 71 1.42 -9.13 -1.60
C HIS A 71 0.97 -8.76 -3.01
N GLU A 72 0.44 -7.56 -3.17
CA GLU A 72 0.06 -7.00 -4.48
C GLU A 72 0.13 -5.47 -4.41
N LEU A 73 0.62 -4.85 -5.47
CA LEU A 73 0.71 -3.39 -5.61
C LEU A 73 0.29 -3.00 -7.02
N SER A 74 -0.61 -2.04 -7.13
CA SER A 74 -1.00 -1.43 -8.39
C SER A 74 -1.03 0.09 -8.25
N VAL A 75 -0.16 0.76 -9.00
CA VAL A 75 -0.13 2.22 -9.11
C VAL A 75 -0.90 2.59 -10.37
N GLN A 76 -2.05 3.22 -10.19
CA GLN A 76 -2.88 3.75 -11.26
C GLN A 76 -2.64 5.26 -11.39
N PRO A 77 -3.01 5.89 -12.51
CA PRO A 77 -2.74 7.31 -12.72
C PRO A 77 -3.26 8.23 -11.61
N ASP A 78 -4.37 7.89 -10.97
CA ASP A 78 -5.08 8.71 -9.98
C ASP A 78 -5.28 8.04 -8.61
N HIS A 79 -4.74 6.83 -8.40
CA HIS A 79 -4.85 6.11 -7.14
C HIS A 79 -3.83 4.97 -7.03
N VAL A 80 -3.66 4.48 -5.81
CA VAL A 80 -2.82 3.32 -5.48
C VAL A 80 -3.67 2.26 -4.80
N HIS A 81 -3.53 1.00 -5.20
CA HIS A 81 -3.99 -0.18 -4.47
C HIS A 81 -2.80 -0.95 -3.92
N LEU A 82 -2.86 -1.30 -2.65
CA LEU A 82 -1.81 -2.06 -1.98
C LEU A 82 -2.43 -3.13 -1.07
N LEU A 83 -2.06 -4.38 -1.30
CA LEU A 83 -2.33 -5.47 -0.37
C LEU A 83 -1.07 -5.71 0.46
N LEU A 84 -1.13 -5.36 1.74
CA LEU A 84 0.00 -5.31 2.66
C LEU A 84 -0.21 -6.19 3.88
N GLN A 85 0.81 -6.96 4.25
CA GLN A 85 0.85 -7.67 5.52
C GLN A 85 1.78 -6.93 6.49
N VAL A 86 1.30 -6.72 7.71
CA VAL A 86 1.99 -5.92 8.74
C VAL A 86 2.10 -6.69 10.07
N SER A 87 2.92 -6.17 10.99
CA SER A 87 3.05 -6.69 12.34
C SER A 87 1.85 -6.27 13.23
N PRO A 88 1.48 -7.08 14.25
CA PRO A 88 0.47 -6.68 15.24
C PRO A 88 0.76 -5.39 16.00
N THR A 89 2.02 -4.95 15.99
CA THR A 89 2.45 -3.72 16.64
C THR A 89 2.24 -2.47 15.79
N ASP A 90 1.90 -2.63 14.50
CA ASP A 90 1.72 -1.53 13.58
C ASP A 90 0.23 -1.18 13.44
N SER A 91 -0.14 0.03 13.79
CA SER A 91 -1.48 0.53 13.52
C SER A 91 -1.60 0.94 12.06
N ILE A 92 -2.79 0.80 11.46
CA ILE A 92 -3.03 1.24 10.08
C ILE A 92 -2.75 2.74 9.92
N PHE A 93 -3.04 3.54 10.93
CA PHE A 93 -2.72 4.95 10.92
C PHE A 93 -1.20 5.19 10.75
N SER A 94 -0.35 4.51 11.54
CA SER A 94 1.11 4.62 11.42
C SER A 94 1.64 4.09 10.09
N VAL A 95 1.05 3.00 9.58
CA VAL A 95 1.37 2.47 8.25
C VAL A 95 1.12 3.52 7.17
N MET A 96 -0.06 4.14 7.17
CA MET A 96 -0.42 5.16 6.19
C MET A 96 0.42 6.44 6.33
N GLN A 97 0.80 6.83 7.55
CA GLN A 97 1.74 7.94 7.75
C GLN A 97 3.10 7.66 7.12
N VAL A 98 3.63 6.46 7.27
CA VAL A 98 4.92 6.07 6.67
C VAL A 98 4.80 6.06 5.14
N LEU A 99 3.79 5.41 4.59
CA LEU A 99 3.63 5.27 3.14
C LEU A 99 3.35 6.62 2.46
N LYS A 100 2.38 7.39 2.95
CA LYS A 100 2.04 8.71 2.37
C LYS A 100 3.09 9.77 2.70
N GLY A 101 3.50 9.87 3.97
CA GLY A 101 4.47 10.87 4.40
C GLY A 101 5.85 10.64 3.81
N GLY A 102 6.33 9.39 3.83
CA GLY A 102 7.65 9.03 3.30
C GLY A 102 7.78 9.25 1.79
N THR A 103 6.70 9.06 1.03
CA THR A 103 6.71 9.25 -0.44
C THR A 103 6.43 10.69 -0.86
N SER A 104 5.61 11.43 -0.11
CA SER A 104 5.18 12.79 -0.46
C SER A 104 6.37 13.75 -0.66
N GLY A 105 7.27 13.81 0.32
CA GLY A 105 8.42 14.71 0.27
C GLY A 105 9.37 14.39 -0.88
N ARG A 106 9.69 13.09 -1.06
CA ARG A 106 10.60 12.64 -2.12
C ARG A 106 10.04 12.88 -3.50
N LEU A 107 8.77 12.54 -3.75
CA LEU A 107 8.14 12.77 -5.05
C LEU A 107 8.07 14.24 -5.41
N ARG A 108 7.80 15.12 -4.46
CA ARG A 108 7.76 16.57 -4.69
C ARG A 108 9.15 17.13 -5.02
N THR A 109 10.19 16.65 -4.32
CA THR A 109 11.56 17.08 -4.58
C THR A 109 12.08 16.60 -5.93
N GLU A 110 11.78 15.34 -6.28
CA GLU A 110 12.27 14.72 -7.51
C GLU A 110 11.44 15.16 -8.75
N PHE A 111 10.16 15.54 -8.55
CA PHE A 111 9.25 15.96 -9.62
C PHE A 111 8.60 17.31 -9.32
N PRO A 112 9.36 18.42 -9.30
CA PRO A 112 8.87 19.73 -8.90
C PRO A 112 7.76 20.27 -9.79
N HIS A 113 7.68 19.84 -11.06
CA HIS A 113 6.61 20.22 -11.99
C HIS A 113 5.21 19.77 -11.53
N LEU A 114 5.11 18.80 -10.61
CA LEU A 114 3.83 18.35 -10.07
C LEU A 114 3.17 19.39 -9.13
N GLU A 115 3.91 20.38 -8.64
CA GLU A 115 3.35 21.43 -7.77
C GLU A 115 2.22 22.22 -8.45
N GLU A 116 2.31 22.43 -9.76
CA GLU A 116 1.26 23.10 -10.55
C GLU A 116 -0.07 22.35 -10.53
N PHE A 117 -0.01 21.01 -10.48
CA PHE A 117 -1.20 20.16 -10.50
C PHE A 117 -1.78 19.88 -9.11
N LEU A 118 -0.95 19.96 -8.05
CA LEU A 118 -1.33 19.55 -6.71
C LEU A 118 -1.63 20.72 -5.77
N TRP A 119 -1.37 21.94 -6.19
CA TRP A 119 -1.65 23.19 -5.48
C TRP A 119 -1.32 23.14 -3.98
N GLY A 120 -0.08 23.41 -3.63
CA GLY A 120 0.40 23.50 -2.24
C GLY A 120 1.27 22.34 -1.77
N LYS A 121 1.45 22.26 -0.43
CA LYS A 121 2.48 21.43 0.20
C LYS A 121 2.16 19.93 0.33
N HIS A 122 0.97 19.48 -0.07
CA HIS A 122 0.56 18.09 0.12
C HIS A 122 0.44 17.36 -1.22
N PHE A 123 1.13 16.23 -1.36
CA PHE A 123 1.06 15.38 -2.54
C PHE A 123 -0.21 14.53 -2.55
N TRP A 124 -0.53 13.95 -1.39
CA TRP A 124 -1.64 13.03 -1.21
C TRP A 124 -2.91 13.72 -0.74
N GLY A 125 -4.07 13.18 -1.11
CA GLY A 125 -5.36 13.51 -0.49
C GLY A 125 -5.36 13.15 0.99
N GLU A 126 -6.22 13.77 1.80
CA GLU A 126 -6.22 13.59 3.26
C GLU A 126 -6.63 12.17 3.69
N GLY A 127 -7.60 11.58 3.02
CA GLY A 127 -8.13 10.27 3.37
C GLY A 127 -7.38 9.08 2.78
N TYR A 128 -7.80 7.91 3.18
CA TYR A 128 -7.46 6.62 2.60
C TYR A 128 -8.59 5.63 2.88
N PHE A 129 -8.64 4.56 2.09
CA PHE A 129 -9.47 3.39 2.37
C PHE A 129 -8.60 2.30 2.96
N ALA A 130 -9.10 1.59 3.97
CA ALA A 130 -8.46 0.42 4.55
C ALA A 130 -9.50 -0.62 4.95
N GLU A 131 -9.27 -1.86 4.56
CA GLU A 131 -10.06 -3.01 5.00
C GLU A 131 -9.16 -4.20 5.32
N THR A 132 -9.60 -5.05 6.24
CA THR A 132 -8.94 -6.32 6.53
C THR A 132 -9.29 -7.34 5.46
N VAL A 133 -8.31 -8.20 5.11
CA VAL A 133 -8.49 -9.20 4.06
C VAL A 133 -8.37 -10.61 4.63
N GLY A 134 -9.46 -11.35 4.56
CA GLY A 134 -9.54 -12.76 4.95
C GLY A 134 -8.84 -13.67 3.94
N GLN A 135 -8.57 -14.92 4.35
CA GLN A 135 -7.87 -15.89 3.52
C GLN A 135 -8.66 -16.27 2.25
N LYS A 136 -9.97 -16.33 2.36
CA LYS A 136 -10.86 -16.72 1.24
C LYS A 136 -11.00 -15.62 0.18
N GLU A 137 -10.94 -14.37 0.60
CA GLU A 137 -11.14 -13.20 -0.28
C GLU A 137 -9.86 -12.74 -0.96
N GLU A 138 -8.72 -13.13 -0.41
CA GLU A 138 -7.41 -12.65 -0.88
C GLU A 138 -7.12 -12.94 -2.35
N ALA A 139 -7.40 -14.17 -2.81
CA ALA A 139 -7.13 -14.55 -4.19
C ALA A 139 -7.93 -13.70 -5.19
N VAL A 140 -9.19 -13.41 -4.87
CA VAL A 140 -10.08 -12.57 -5.67
C VAL A 140 -9.57 -11.13 -5.67
N LEU A 141 -9.19 -10.61 -4.50
CA LEU A 141 -8.69 -9.24 -4.36
C LEU A 141 -7.34 -9.06 -5.08
N ARG A 142 -6.41 -10.03 -4.96
CA ARG A 142 -5.14 -9.99 -5.69
C ARG A 142 -5.35 -9.94 -7.20
N ALA A 143 -6.24 -10.77 -7.72
CA ALA A 143 -6.58 -10.74 -9.15
C ALA A 143 -7.19 -9.40 -9.55
N TYR A 144 -8.07 -8.82 -8.74
CA TYR A 144 -8.64 -7.50 -8.96
C TYR A 144 -7.56 -6.40 -9.00
N ILE A 145 -6.68 -6.33 -8.01
CA ILE A 145 -5.60 -5.32 -7.94
C ILE A 145 -4.66 -5.45 -9.15
N ARG A 146 -4.26 -6.67 -9.49
CA ARG A 146 -3.36 -6.95 -10.63
C ARG A 146 -3.95 -6.54 -11.97
N ASN A 147 -5.26 -6.63 -12.11
CA ASN A 147 -5.98 -6.30 -13.34
C ASN A 147 -6.41 -4.83 -13.42
N GLN A 148 -6.08 -4.00 -12.41
CA GLN A 148 -6.29 -2.56 -12.49
C GLN A 148 -5.55 -1.99 -13.71
N GLY A 149 -6.22 -1.13 -14.48
CA GLY A 149 -5.66 -0.53 -15.70
C GLY A 149 -5.73 -1.39 -16.97
N LYS A 150 -6.03 -2.70 -16.86
CA LYS A 150 -6.44 -3.47 -18.03
C LYS A 150 -7.90 -3.15 -18.29
N LYS A 151 -8.24 -2.57 -19.46
CA LYS A 151 -9.63 -2.37 -19.87
C LYS A 151 -10.34 -3.73 -19.80
N SER A 152 -11.24 -3.88 -18.84
CA SER A 152 -12.12 -5.05 -18.77
C SER A 152 -13.19 -4.91 -19.84
N GLU A 153 -13.04 -5.59 -20.93
CA GLU A 153 -14.20 -5.99 -21.70
C GLU A 153 -14.90 -7.09 -20.89
N GLY A 154 -16.01 -6.70 -20.24
CA GLY A 154 -17.06 -7.58 -19.75
C GLY A 154 -16.73 -8.52 -18.59
N SER A 155 -16.74 -8.02 -17.36
CA SER A 155 -17.24 -8.79 -16.21
C SER A 155 -17.59 -7.82 -15.07
N GLY A 156 -18.84 -7.89 -14.61
CA GLY A 156 -19.38 -7.02 -13.57
C GLY A 156 -18.65 -7.23 -12.25
N VAL A 157 -17.96 -6.19 -11.81
CA VAL A 157 -17.39 -6.11 -10.46
C VAL A 157 -18.54 -5.90 -9.48
N PRO A 158 -18.65 -6.65 -8.38
CA PRO A 158 -19.66 -6.39 -7.36
C PRO A 158 -19.44 -4.98 -6.78
N ASP A 159 -20.54 -4.24 -6.65
CA ASP A 159 -20.57 -2.82 -6.25
C ASP A 159 -19.98 -2.53 -4.85
N SER A 160 -19.76 -3.57 -4.06
CA SER A 160 -19.13 -3.53 -2.74
C SER A 160 -17.63 -3.20 -2.76
N ALA A 161 -16.95 -3.32 -3.91
CA ALA A 161 -15.53 -3.04 -4.06
C ALA A 161 -15.20 -1.61 -4.50
N LYS A 162 -16.20 -0.78 -4.73
CA LYS A 162 -16.00 0.64 -5.07
C LYS A 162 -15.87 1.47 -3.80
N PRO A 163 -14.80 2.29 -3.66
CA PRO A 163 -14.71 3.18 -2.51
C PRO A 163 -15.91 4.13 -2.49
N LYS A 164 -16.73 4.05 -1.44
CA LYS A 164 -17.80 5.02 -1.20
C LYS A 164 -17.16 6.41 -1.10
N LYS A 165 -17.72 7.38 -1.83
CA LYS A 165 -17.34 8.79 -1.71
C LYS A 165 -17.39 9.19 -0.24
N VAL A 166 -16.23 9.43 0.35
CA VAL A 166 -16.15 10.17 1.62
C VAL A 166 -16.56 11.60 1.28
N ARG A 167 -17.73 12.02 1.76
CA ARG A 167 -18.16 13.42 1.64
C ARG A 167 -17.32 14.28 2.58
N PRO A 168 -17.03 15.54 2.19
CA PRO A 168 -16.30 16.48 3.02
C PRO A 168 -16.99 16.76 4.34
#